data_e475b9f38fed8f7b8352b44d3f3da07a
#
_entry.id   e475b9f38fed8f7b8352b44d3f3da07a
#
_cell.length_a   1.000
_cell.length_b   1.000
_cell.length_c   1.000
_cell.angle_alpha   90.00
_cell.angle_beta   90.00
_cell.angle_gamma   90.00
#
_symmetry.space_group_name_H-M   'P 1'
#
loop_
_entity.id
_entity.type
_entity.pdbx_description
1 polymer ?
#
loop_
_entity_poly.entity_id
_entity_poly.type
_entity_poly.pdbx_seq_one_letter_code
_entity_poly.pdbx_strand_id
1 'polypeptide(L)'
;MTVLKSMIKARLYVNTPLVPGAVIALSPDQCHYLLHVMRLSAGAAIAVFNGVDGEFDAAITLVSKKLCSLTIGGQRRAQQTCPDLWLMFAPVKKARLDFIAQKASELGVSVIWPVSTDFCQISRVKDARLEANAIEAAEQTERLDIAEIWPFIDLPTALAKREDDRLLIWCDEASAGTPSSNITKVLAGAPQHDKAAILIGPEGGFSSREREMLTRQNKCLKISLGPRILRADTAAISALSCYQSVCGDWRDMPA
;
A
#
# COMPACT_ATOMS: atom_id res chain seq x y z
N MET A 1 -28.39 -11.51 26.41
CA MET A 1 -27.64 -12.67 25.89
C MET A 1 -26.33 -12.13 25.32
N THR A 2 -25.23 -12.36 26.03
CA THR A 2 -23.89 -11.94 25.60
C THR A 2 -23.49 -12.86 24.45
N VAL A 3 -23.55 -12.32 23.22
CA VAL A 3 -22.99 -13.02 22.04
C VAL A 3 -21.49 -13.10 22.27
N LEU A 4 -21.00 -14.30 22.59
CA LEU A 4 -19.58 -14.61 22.54
C LEU A 4 -19.09 -14.14 21.16
N LYS A 5 -18.27 -13.10 21.12
CA LYS A 5 -17.59 -12.65 19.92
C LYS A 5 -16.78 -13.84 19.41
N SER A 6 -17.30 -14.57 18.43
CA SER A 6 -16.60 -15.71 17.84
C SER A 6 -15.24 -15.18 17.34
N MET A 7 -14.17 -15.84 17.77
CA MET A 7 -12.83 -15.41 17.40
C MET A 7 -12.68 -15.55 15.88
N ILE A 8 -12.50 -14.44 15.18
CA ILE A 8 -12.28 -14.43 13.75
C ILE A 8 -11.01 -15.22 13.44
N LYS A 9 -11.13 -16.20 12.55
CA LYS A 9 -10.04 -17.13 12.22
C LYS A 9 -9.27 -16.74 10.97
N ALA A 10 -9.87 -15.92 10.10
CA ALA A 10 -9.26 -15.42 8.89
C ALA A 10 -9.93 -14.10 8.49
N ARG A 11 -9.23 -13.33 7.69
CA ARG A 11 -9.72 -12.12 7.06
C ARG A 11 -9.52 -12.25 5.56
N LEU A 12 -10.53 -11.90 4.76
CA LEU A 12 -10.52 -12.13 3.32
C LEU A 12 -11.07 -10.92 2.56
N TYR A 13 -10.34 -10.50 1.54
CA TYR A 13 -10.82 -9.54 0.56
C TYR A 13 -11.75 -10.22 -0.45
N VAL A 14 -12.88 -9.57 -0.79
CA VAL A 14 -13.81 -10.03 -1.83
C VAL A 14 -14.18 -8.85 -2.72
N ASN A 15 -14.19 -9.06 -4.03
CA ASN A 15 -14.52 -8.02 -5.00
C ASN A 15 -16.03 -8.03 -5.35
N THR A 16 -16.88 -7.95 -4.33
CA THR A 16 -18.34 -7.94 -4.46
C THR A 16 -18.94 -7.06 -3.36
N PRO A 17 -20.11 -6.42 -3.59
CA PRO A 17 -20.82 -5.67 -2.55
C PRO A 17 -21.13 -6.53 -1.33
N LEU A 18 -20.95 -5.95 -0.13
CA LEU A 18 -21.19 -6.62 1.14
C LEU A 18 -22.56 -6.22 1.69
N VAL A 19 -23.54 -7.12 1.55
CA VAL A 19 -24.90 -6.89 2.05
C VAL A 19 -25.25 -8.02 3.03
N PRO A 20 -25.73 -7.71 4.24
CA PRO A 20 -26.16 -8.71 5.22
C PRO A 20 -27.16 -9.71 4.62
N GLY A 21 -26.92 -11.00 4.83
CA GLY A 21 -27.71 -12.09 4.27
C GLY A 21 -27.33 -12.53 2.86
N ALA A 22 -26.49 -11.77 2.15
CA ALA A 22 -26.01 -12.18 0.82
C ALA A 22 -25.12 -13.42 0.90
N VAL A 23 -25.15 -14.23 -0.16
CA VAL A 23 -24.26 -15.39 -0.33
C VAL A 23 -23.27 -15.09 -1.45
N ILE A 24 -22.00 -15.10 -1.13
CA ILE A 24 -20.89 -14.83 -2.06
C ILE A 24 -20.16 -16.12 -2.39
N ALA A 25 -20.07 -16.45 -3.68
CA ALA A 25 -19.24 -17.55 -4.16
C ALA A 25 -17.77 -17.12 -4.14
N LEU A 26 -16.90 -17.96 -3.58
CA LEU A 26 -15.46 -17.72 -3.54
C LEU A 26 -14.76 -18.29 -4.78
N SER A 27 -13.63 -17.67 -5.15
CA SER A 27 -12.75 -18.23 -6.18
C SER A 27 -12.12 -19.55 -5.72
N PRO A 28 -11.65 -20.40 -6.65
CA PRO A 28 -10.95 -21.64 -6.28
C PRO A 28 -9.76 -21.41 -5.35
N ASP A 29 -8.99 -20.33 -5.55
CA ASP A 29 -7.83 -19.98 -4.73
C ASP A 29 -8.23 -19.57 -3.32
N GLN A 30 -9.29 -18.77 -3.18
CA GLN A 30 -9.85 -18.38 -1.88
C GLN A 30 -10.41 -19.62 -1.14
N CYS A 31 -11.10 -20.52 -1.84
CA CYS A 31 -11.56 -21.78 -1.27
C CYS A 31 -10.38 -22.63 -0.79
N HIS A 32 -9.34 -22.77 -1.62
CA HIS A 32 -8.13 -23.50 -1.24
C HIS A 32 -7.47 -22.91 0.01
N TYR A 33 -7.31 -21.59 0.04
CA TYR A 33 -6.75 -20.87 1.19
C TYR A 33 -7.54 -21.16 2.48
N LEU A 34 -8.85 -20.95 2.47
CA LEU A 34 -9.67 -21.13 3.67
C LEU A 34 -9.75 -22.60 4.12
N LEU A 35 -9.94 -23.54 3.18
CA LEU A 35 -10.19 -24.94 3.53
C LEU A 35 -8.92 -25.75 3.76
N HIS A 36 -7.83 -25.48 3.01
CA HIS A 36 -6.63 -26.30 3.04
C HIS A 36 -5.46 -25.61 3.78
N VAL A 37 -5.26 -24.30 3.60
CA VAL A 37 -4.19 -23.57 4.31
C VAL A 37 -4.64 -23.24 5.72
N MET A 38 -5.77 -22.56 5.87
CA MET A 38 -6.35 -22.17 7.18
C MET A 38 -7.09 -23.31 7.87
N ARG A 39 -7.37 -24.40 7.16
CA ARG A 39 -8.08 -25.62 7.65
C ARG A 39 -9.41 -25.30 8.31
N LEU A 40 -10.15 -24.35 7.76
CA LEU A 40 -11.47 -23.98 8.24
C LEU A 40 -12.54 -24.92 7.67
N SER A 41 -13.65 -25.01 8.37
CA SER A 41 -14.80 -25.85 8.00
C SER A 41 -16.08 -25.02 7.88
N ALA A 42 -17.15 -25.63 7.39
CA ALA A 42 -18.46 -25.00 7.36
C ALA A 42 -18.85 -24.45 8.73
N GLY A 43 -19.47 -23.30 8.75
CA GLY A 43 -19.84 -22.56 9.96
C GLY A 43 -18.69 -21.77 10.61
N ALA A 44 -17.46 -21.89 10.12
CA ALA A 44 -16.36 -21.08 10.66
C ALA A 44 -16.59 -19.60 10.36
N ALA A 45 -16.39 -18.75 11.39
CA ALA A 45 -16.50 -17.31 11.28
C ALA A 45 -15.19 -16.71 10.74
N ILE A 46 -15.33 -15.84 9.74
CA ILE A 46 -14.26 -15.02 9.17
C ILE A 46 -14.72 -13.57 9.08
N ALA A 47 -13.78 -12.66 8.90
CA ALA A 47 -14.08 -11.29 8.50
C ALA A 47 -13.90 -11.12 6.99
N VAL A 48 -14.75 -10.33 6.35
CA VAL A 48 -14.62 -9.97 4.93
C VAL A 48 -14.68 -8.47 4.75
N PHE A 49 -13.97 -7.97 3.75
CA PHE A 49 -13.98 -6.57 3.35
C PHE A 49 -13.80 -6.45 1.83
N ASN A 50 -14.20 -5.32 1.24
CA ASN A 50 -14.13 -5.13 -0.21
C ASN A 50 -13.50 -3.78 -0.63
N GLY A 51 -12.97 -3.02 0.31
CA GLY A 51 -12.37 -1.72 0.02
C GLY A 51 -13.37 -0.55 0.00
N VAL A 52 -14.67 -0.81 0.09
CA VAL A 52 -15.74 0.19 -0.08
C VAL A 52 -16.75 0.17 1.06
N ASP A 53 -17.23 -1.01 1.44
CA ASP A 53 -18.37 -1.15 2.36
C ASP A 53 -17.94 -1.29 3.83
N GLY A 54 -16.64 -1.38 4.11
CA GLY A 54 -16.10 -1.69 5.42
C GLY A 54 -15.89 -3.19 5.62
N GLU A 55 -15.87 -3.64 6.87
CA GLU A 55 -15.65 -5.02 7.24
C GLU A 55 -16.91 -5.65 7.82
N PHE A 56 -17.21 -6.86 7.39
CA PHE A 56 -18.38 -7.63 7.80
C PHE A 56 -18.01 -8.98 8.41
N ASP A 57 -18.83 -9.48 9.32
CA ASP A 57 -18.81 -10.88 9.70
C ASP A 57 -19.25 -11.74 8.51
N ALA A 58 -18.66 -12.93 8.36
CA ALA A 58 -19.11 -13.90 7.39
C ALA A 58 -18.94 -15.32 7.94
N ALA A 59 -19.78 -16.23 7.49
CA ALA A 59 -19.69 -17.66 7.81
C ALA A 59 -19.44 -18.48 6.55
N ILE A 60 -18.52 -19.43 6.63
CA ILE A 60 -18.22 -20.35 5.53
C ILE A 60 -19.39 -21.33 5.35
N THR A 61 -19.91 -21.42 4.13
CA THR A 61 -20.89 -22.43 3.72
C THR A 61 -20.22 -23.36 2.69
N LEU A 62 -20.15 -24.65 2.96
CA LEU A 62 -19.57 -25.61 2.04
C LEU A 62 -20.59 -25.97 0.95
N VAL A 63 -20.17 -25.82 -0.30
CA VAL A 63 -20.94 -26.23 -1.49
C VAL A 63 -20.45 -27.58 -1.97
N SER A 64 -19.14 -27.85 -1.92
CA SER A 64 -18.52 -29.14 -2.24
C SER A 64 -17.13 -29.24 -1.57
N LYS A 65 -16.43 -30.38 -1.80
CA LYS A 65 -15.06 -30.57 -1.27
C LYS A 65 -14.05 -29.51 -1.74
N LYS A 66 -14.34 -28.79 -2.84
CA LYS A 66 -13.42 -27.83 -3.45
C LYS A 66 -14.01 -26.42 -3.61
N LEU A 67 -15.30 -26.26 -3.40
CA LEU A 67 -16.01 -24.99 -3.57
C LEU A 67 -16.70 -24.63 -2.27
N CYS A 68 -16.58 -23.39 -1.89
CA CYS A 68 -17.30 -22.81 -0.74
C CYS A 68 -17.83 -21.42 -1.08
N SER A 69 -18.84 -21.03 -0.34
CA SER A 69 -19.38 -19.67 -0.34
C SER A 69 -19.32 -19.08 1.06
N LEU A 70 -19.56 -17.79 1.13
CA LEU A 70 -19.70 -17.06 2.39
C LEU A 70 -21.13 -16.54 2.51
N THR A 71 -21.73 -16.70 3.66
CA THR A 71 -22.94 -15.96 4.03
C THR A 71 -22.53 -14.74 4.83
N ILE A 72 -22.90 -13.55 4.34
CA ILE A 72 -22.50 -12.26 4.94
C ILE A 72 -23.39 -11.96 6.14
N GLY A 73 -22.76 -11.64 7.25
CA GLY A 73 -23.39 -11.25 8.50
C GLY A 73 -23.53 -9.73 8.67
N GLY A 74 -23.42 -9.25 9.91
CA GLY A 74 -23.47 -7.83 10.23
C GLY A 74 -22.15 -7.10 9.94
N GLN A 75 -22.23 -5.77 9.75
CA GLN A 75 -21.06 -4.92 9.63
C GLN A 75 -20.31 -4.87 10.97
N ARG A 76 -19.01 -5.10 10.93
CA ARG A 76 -18.11 -5.06 12.10
C ARG A 76 -17.47 -3.69 12.27
N ARG A 77 -16.98 -3.13 11.17
CA ARG A 77 -16.30 -1.84 11.11
C ARG A 77 -16.81 -1.06 9.90
N ALA A 78 -17.09 0.23 10.08
CA ALA A 78 -17.36 1.12 8.98
C ALA A 78 -16.12 1.28 8.10
N GLN A 79 -16.32 1.63 6.82
CA GLN A 79 -15.21 1.89 5.91
C GLN A 79 -14.31 3.00 6.45
N GLN A 80 -13.01 2.76 6.32
CA GLN A 80 -11.95 3.73 6.60
C GLN A 80 -10.96 3.66 5.44
N THR A 81 -10.43 4.81 5.05
CA THR A 81 -9.42 4.93 4.00
C THR A 81 -8.12 5.44 4.60
N CYS A 82 -7.00 4.99 4.03
CA CYS A 82 -5.70 5.54 4.35
C CYS A 82 -5.54 6.97 3.80
N PRO A 83 -4.56 7.75 4.30
CA PRO A 83 -4.21 9.06 3.73
C PRO A 83 -3.92 8.98 2.22
N ASP A 84 -4.14 10.09 1.52
CA ASP A 84 -3.80 10.18 0.10
C ASP A 84 -2.28 10.32 -0.09
N LEU A 85 -1.59 9.20 0.09
CA LEU A 85 -0.14 9.05 0.01
C LEU A 85 0.23 8.09 -1.12
N TRP A 86 0.98 8.57 -2.11
CA TRP A 86 1.49 7.75 -3.21
C TRP A 86 2.92 7.30 -2.94
N LEU A 87 3.24 6.09 -3.33
CA LEU A 87 4.62 5.64 -3.48
C LEU A 87 4.96 5.54 -4.97
N MET A 88 5.75 6.47 -5.47
CA MET A 88 6.38 6.43 -6.79
C MET A 88 7.79 5.84 -6.61
N PHE A 89 8.13 4.81 -7.37
CA PHE A 89 9.45 4.19 -7.20
C PHE A 89 9.96 3.53 -8.48
N ALA A 90 11.27 3.54 -8.67
CA ALA A 90 11.89 2.80 -9.75
C ALA A 90 11.86 1.30 -9.41
N PRO A 91 11.24 0.44 -10.27
CA PRO A 91 11.13 -0.98 -10.01
C PRO A 91 12.49 -1.65 -9.87
N VAL A 92 12.57 -2.55 -8.91
CA VAL A 92 13.74 -3.37 -8.60
C VAL A 92 13.48 -4.85 -8.91
N LYS A 93 14.49 -5.71 -8.73
CA LYS A 93 14.34 -7.15 -8.99
C LYS A 93 13.20 -7.78 -8.19
N LYS A 94 12.52 -8.75 -8.80
CA LYS A 94 11.24 -9.37 -8.45
C LYS A 94 10.95 -9.52 -6.95
N ALA A 95 11.84 -10.16 -6.18
CA ALA A 95 11.59 -10.41 -4.75
C ALA A 95 11.49 -9.12 -3.91
N ARG A 96 12.28 -8.08 -4.26
CA ARG A 96 12.19 -6.78 -3.59
C ARG A 96 10.99 -5.96 -4.05
N LEU A 97 10.56 -6.14 -5.30
CA LEU A 97 9.37 -5.49 -5.84
C LEU A 97 8.12 -5.94 -5.06
N ASP A 98 7.97 -7.26 -4.85
CA ASP A 98 6.89 -7.82 -4.05
C ASP A 98 6.92 -7.28 -2.60
N PHE A 99 8.11 -7.24 -2.02
CA PHE A 99 8.32 -6.73 -0.66
C PHE A 99 7.94 -5.23 -0.54
N ILE A 100 8.32 -4.41 -1.53
CA ILE A 100 7.92 -2.99 -1.57
C ILE A 100 6.40 -2.86 -1.62
N ALA A 101 5.71 -3.63 -2.47
CA ALA A 101 4.25 -3.56 -2.60
C ALA A 101 3.54 -3.95 -1.29
N GLN A 102 3.98 -5.03 -0.64
CA GLN A 102 3.45 -5.45 0.66
C GLN A 102 3.67 -4.36 1.72
N LYS A 103 4.91 -3.87 1.88
CA LYS A 103 5.24 -2.90 2.93
C LYS A 103 4.65 -1.52 2.67
N ALA A 104 4.52 -1.09 1.42
CA ALA A 104 3.80 0.13 1.07
C ALA A 104 2.32 0.05 1.48
N SER A 105 1.67 -1.09 1.20
CA SER A 105 0.29 -1.33 1.64
C SER A 105 0.16 -1.33 3.16
N GLU A 106 1.04 -2.03 3.89
CA GLU A 106 1.06 -2.06 5.35
C GLU A 106 1.26 -0.67 5.97
N LEU A 107 2.04 0.19 5.29
CA LEU A 107 2.34 1.56 5.73
C LEU A 107 1.32 2.60 5.23
N GLY A 108 0.15 2.17 4.75
CA GLY A 108 -0.96 3.06 4.47
C GLY A 108 -0.85 3.87 3.16
N VAL A 109 -0.11 3.38 2.16
CA VAL A 109 -0.05 4.01 0.85
C VAL A 109 -1.37 3.81 0.10
N SER A 110 -1.95 4.88 -0.48
CA SER A 110 -3.17 4.78 -1.29
C SER A 110 -2.89 4.35 -2.73
N VAL A 111 -1.73 4.73 -3.29
CA VAL A 111 -1.32 4.39 -4.66
C VAL A 111 0.13 3.88 -4.67
N ILE A 112 0.34 2.75 -5.33
CA ILE A 112 1.66 2.18 -5.63
C ILE A 112 1.92 2.40 -7.11
N TRP A 113 2.87 3.27 -7.45
CA TRP A 113 3.13 3.68 -8.81
C TRP A 113 4.57 3.38 -9.25
N PRO A 114 4.81 2.27 -9.94
CA PRO A 114 6.12 2.01 -10.54
C PRO A 114 6.43 3.04 -11.63
N VAL A 115 7.62 3.65 -11.59
CA VAL A 115 8.06 4.64 -12.58
C VAL A 115 9.45 4.28 -13.12
N SER A 116 9.68 4.38 -14.43
CA SER A 116 11.01 4.18 -14.99
C SER A 116 11.82 5.46 -14.91
N THR A 117 13.07 5.31 -14.52
CA THR A 117 14.10 6.35 -14.47
C THR A 117 15.24 5.98 -15.40
N ASP A 118 16.15 6.92 -15.69
CA ASP A 118 17.26 6.71 -16.61
C ASP A 118 18.15 5.51 -16.22
N PHE A 119 18.27 5.22 -14.92
CA PHE A 119 19.06 4.10 -14.40
C PHE A 119 18.21 2.89 -13.97
N CYS A 120 16.91 2.90 -14.27
CA CYS A 120 16.05 1.75 -14.01
C CYS A 120 16.39 0.60 -14.96
N GLN A 121 16.68 -0.58 -14.41
CA GLN A 121 17.01 -1.78 -15.18
C GLN A 121 15.78 -2.62 -15.56
N ILE A 122 14.63 -2.29 -15.02
CA ILE A 122 13.39 -3.02 -15.23
C ILE A 122 12.59 -2.33 -16.34
N SER A 123 12.22 -3.08 -17.36
CA SER A 123 11.43 -2.59 -18.49
C SER A 123 9.95 -2.99 -18.45
N ARG A 124 9.56 -3.86 -17.53
CA ARG A 124 8.19 -4.35 -17.39
C ARG A 124 7.85 -4.72 -15.93
N VAL A 125 6.70 -4.27 -15.49
CA VAL A 125 6.10 -4.66 -14.20
C VAL A 125 4.81 -5.46 -14.48
N LYS A 126 4.48 -6.41 -13.62
CA LYS A 126 3.23 -7.17 -13.68
C LYS A 126 2.28 -6.61 -12.63
N ASP A 127 1.37 -5.74 -13.03
CA ASP A 127 0.45 -5.03 -12.14
C ASP A 127 -0.38 -5.98 -11.29
N ALA A 128 -0.95 -7.04 -11.88
CA ALA A 128 -1.73 -8.05 -11.15
C ALA A 128 -0.96 -8.73 -10.00
N ARG A 129 0.39 -8.79 -10.08
CA ARG A 129 1.19 -9.34 -8.99
C ARG A 129 1.34 -8.34 -7.85
N LEU A 130 1.49 -7.06 -8.14
CA LEU A 130 1.53 -6.00 -7.13
C LEU A 130 0.18 -5.89 -6.43
N GLU A 131 -0.91 -5.98 -7.18
CA GLU A 131 -2.27 -5.99 -6.67
C GLU A 131 -2.51 -7.16 -5.69
N ALA A 132 -2.11 -8.38 -6.08
CA ALA A 132 -2.20 -9.55 -5.19
C ALA A 132 -1.41 -9.35 -3.88
N ASN A 133 -0.19 -8.78 -3.95
CA ASN A 133 0.59 -8.46 -2.76
C ASN A 133 -0.06 -7.36 -1.90
N ALA A 134 -0.69 -6.35 -2.52
CA ALA A 134 -1.40 -5.29 -1.80
C ALA A 134 -2.64 -5.83 -1.07
N ILE A 135 -3.39 -6.73 -1.70
CA ILE A 135 -4.55 -7.41 -1.10
C ILE A 135 -4.10 -8.27 0.08
N GLU A 136 -3.08 -9.12 -0.10
CA GLU A 136 -2.55 -9.97 0.97
C GLU A 136 -2.09 -9.13 2.18
N ALA A 137 -1.37 -8.03 1.93
CA ALA A 137 -0.95 -7.12 2.98
C ALA A 137 -2.14 -6.49 3.71
N ALA A 138 -3.19 -6.07 3.00
CA ALA A 138 -4.39 -5.50 3.61
C ALA A 138 -5.15 -6.55 4.46
N GLU A 139 -5.19 -7.80 4.02
CA GLU A 139 -5.76 -8.90 4.81
C GLU A 139 -5.04 -9.11 6.14
N GLN A 140 -3.71 -9.00 6.17
CA GLN A 140 -2.87 -9.24 7.34
C GLN A 140 -2.83 -8.06 8.32
N THR A 141 -2.98 -6.83 7.84
CA THR A 141 -2.78 -5.60 8.63
C THR A 141 -4.08 -4.91 9.03
N GLU A 142 -5.20 -5.56 8.84
CA GLU A 142 -6.54 -5.04 9.15
C GLU A 142 -6.94 -3.75 8.41
N ARG A 143 -6.24 -3.43 7.35
CA ARG A 143 -6.57 -2.34 6.45
C ARG A 143 -7.90 -2.62 5.73
N LEU A 144 -8.76 -1.60 5.53
CA LEU A 144 -10.09 -1.75 4.93
C LEU A 144 -10.15 -1.31 3.46
N ASP A 145 -9.18 -0.56 2.99
CA ASP A 145 -9.01 -0.19 1.58
C ASP A 145 -7.81 -0.95 0.97
N ILE A 146 -7.74 -0.99 -0.35
CA ILE A 146 -6.63 -1.61 -1.08
C ILE A 146 -5.85 -0.51 -1.79
N ALA A 147 -4.52 -0.56 -1.69
CA ALA A 147 -3.67 0.35 -2.47
C ALA A 147 -3.88 0.11 -3.96
N GLU A 148 -4.16 1.16 -4.72
CA GLU A 148 -4.27 1.09 -6.16
C GLU A 148 -2.90 0.87 -6.79
N ILE A 149 -2.83 0.02 -7.81
CA ILE A 149 -1.63 -0.18 -8.60
C ILE A 149 -1.77 0.60 -9.91
N TRP A 150 -0.95 1.63 -10.06
CA TRP A 150 -0.95 2.41 -11.29
C TRP A 150 0.03 1.83 -12.33
N PRO A 151 -0.28 1.98 -13.63
CA PRO A 151 0.55 1.42 -14.70
C PRO A 151 1.99 1.94 -14.68
N PHE A 152 2.94 1.05 -15.00
CA PHE A 152 4.35 1.41 -15.14
C PHE A 152 4.56 2.38 -16.30
N ILE A 153 5.06 3.59 -16.02
CA ILE A 153 5.34 4.64 -17.01
C ILE A 153 6.68 5.32 -16.71
N ASP A 154 7.15 6.18 -17.62
CA ASP A 154 8.36 6.97 -17.39
C ASP A 154 8.16 8.11 -16.38
N LEU A 155 9.24 8.50 -15.69
CA LEU A 155 9.22 9.53 -14.68
C LEU A 155 8.71 10.90 -15.19
N PRO A 156 9.12 11.41 -16.38
CA PRO A 156 8.58 12.66 -16.91
C PRO A 156 7.06 12.63 -17.07
N THR A 157 6.52 11.55 -17.62
CA THR A 157 5.06 11.36 -17.79
C THR A 157 4.36 11.26 -16.43
N ALA A 158 4.96 10.56 -15.46
CA ALA A 158 4.40 10.45 -14.11
C ALA A 158 4.35 11.82 -13.41
N LEU A 159 5.41 12.62 -13.51
CA LEU A 159 5.46 13.98 -12.96
C LEU A 159 4.42 14.90 -13.61
N ALA A 160 4.20 14.78 -14.91
CA ALA A 160 3.19 15.55 -15.64
C ALA A 160 1.74 15.18 -15.26
N LYS A 161 1.52 13.96 -14.78
CA LYS A 161 0.21 13.49 -14.29
C LYS A 161 -0.03 13.76 -12.79
N ARG A 162 1.02 14.11 -12.05
CA ARG A 162 0.91 14.46 -10.63
C ARG A 162 0.12 15.77 -10.50
N GLU A 163 -0.86 15.82 -9.61
CA GLU A 163 -1.58 17.05 -9.32
C GLU A 163 -0.63 18.11 -8.74
N ASP A 164 -0.81 19.37 -9.13
CA ASP A 164 0.03 20.50 -8.71
C ASP A 164 -0.02 20.77 -7.20
N ASP A 165 -1.11 20.40 -6.54
CA ASP A 165 -1.31 20.55 -5.10
C ASP A 165 -0.69 19.42 -4.27
N ARG A 166 -0.34 18.28 -4.89
CA ARG A 166 0.30 17.13 -4.23
C ARG A 166 1.75 17.40 -3.90
N LEU A 167 2.12 17.30 -2.63
CA LEU A 167 3.51 17.43 -2.18
C LEU A 167 4.36 16.26 -2.71
N LEU A 168 5.40 16.56 -3.47
CA LEU A 168 6.38 15.57 -3.91
C LEU A 168 7.55 15.51 -2.91
N ILE A 169 7.80 14.35 -2.36
CA ILE A 169 8.92 14.09 -1.44
C ILE A 169 9.93 13.22 -2.19
N TRP A 170 10.99 13.84 -2.66
CA TRP A 170 12.01 13.18 -3.46
C TRP A 170 13.19 12.72 -2.60
N CYS A 171 13.36 11.41 -2.48
CA CYS A 171 14.47 10.79 -1.75
C CYS A 171 15.71 10.76 -2.66
N ASP A 172 16.66 11.67 -2.42
CA ASP A 172 17.87 11.79 -3.22
C ASP A 172 19.08 11.23 -2.47
N GLU A 173 19.62 10.12 -2.95
CA GLU A 173 20.80 9.47 -2.36
C GLU A 173 22.07 10.36 -2.41
N ALA A 174 22.19 11.28 -3.39
CA ALA A 174 23.29 12.23 -3.45
C ALA A 174 23.26 13.25 -2.29
N SER A 175 22.14 13.36 -1.60
CA SER A 175 21.98 14.17 -0.38
C SER A 175 22.31 13.40 0.90
N ALA A 176 22.82 12.17 0.82
CA ALA A 176 23.17 11.37 1.97
C ALA A 176 24.15 12.12 2.90
N GLY A 177 23.83 12.16 4.19
CA GLY A 177 24.63 12.86 5.19
C GLY A 177 24.50 14.38 5.20
N THR A 178 23.67 14.99 4.35
CA THR A 178 23.45 16.44 4.34
C THR A 178 22.45 16.84 5.43
N PRO A 179 22.85 17.61 6.47
CA PRO A 179 21.97 17.91 7.61
C PRO A 179 20.71 18.71 7.26
N SER A 180 20.78 19.57 6.25
CA SER A 180 19.65 20.38 5.77
C SER A 180 18.58 19.54 5.04
N SER A 181 18.92 18.37 4.56
CA SER A 181 18.03 17.45 3.84
C SER A 181 17.48 16.32 4.74
N ASN A 182 17.75 16.35 6.05
CA ASN A 182 17.26 15.31 6.97
C ASN A 182 15.74 15.20 6.92
N ILE A 183 15.23 14.00 6.64
CA ILE A 183 13.80 13.76 6.38
C ILE A 183 12.90 14.29 7.50
N THR A 184 13.19 14.01 8.76
CA THR A 184 12.31 14.41 9.87
C THR A 184 12.27 15.93 10.03
N LYS A 185 13.39 16.63 9.83
CA LYS A 185 13.44 18.10 9.88
C LYS A 185 12.70 18.73 8.70
N VAL A 186 12.89 18.18 7.51
CA VAL A 186 12.25 18.68 6.29
C VAL A 186 10.73 18.46 6.36
N LEU A 187 10.28 17.29 6.79
CA LEU A 187 8.86 16.99 6.94
C LEU A 187 8.20 17.82 8.05
N ALA A 188 8.88 18.05 9.18
CA ALA A 188 8.34 18.89 10.25
C ALA A 188 8.17 20.37 9.82
N GLY A 189 8.94 20.83 8.84
CA GLY A 189 8.82 22.16 8.23
C GLY A 189 8.02 22.19 6.93
N ALA A 190 7.42 21.08 6.52
CA ALA A 190 6.65 21.02 5.28
C ALA A 190 5.38 21.88 5.36
N PRO A 191 4.96 22.50 4.25
CA PRO A 191 3.68 23.19 4.21
C PRO A 191 2.54 22.19 4.48
N GLN A 192 1.45 22.69 5.03
CA GLN A 192 0.25 21.86 5.21
C GLN A 192 -0.19 21.28 3.85
N HIS A 193 -0.51 20.01 3.84
CA HIS A 193 -0.91 19.27 2.63
C HIS A 193 -1.78 18.06 3.02
N ASP A 194 -2.74 17.76 2.17
CA ASP A 194 -3.63 16.61 2.31
C ASP A 194 -3.24 15.46 1.37
N LYS A 195 -2.36 15.74 0.40
CA LYS A 195 -1.90 14.80 -0.61
C LYS A 195 -0.37 14.82 -0.70
N ALA A 196 0.24 13.65 -0.72
CA ALA A 196 1.68 13.54 -0.88
C ALA A 196 2.05 12.40 -1.84
N ALA A 197 3.25 12.49 -2.40
CA ALA A 197 3.88 11.41 -3.16
C ALA A 197 5.34 11.30 -2.73
N ILE A 198 5.77 10.09 -2.38
CA ILE A 198 7.17 9.79 -2.07
C ILE A 198 7.80 9.16 -3.30
N LEU A 199 8.92 9.72 -3.77
CA LEU A 199 9.65 9.22 -4.93
C LEU A 199 10.97 8.58 -4.51
N ILE A 200 11.14 7.29 -4.85
CA ILE A 200 12.33 6.48 -4.58
C ILE A 200 13.01 6.09 -5.89
N GLY A 201 14.29 6.44 -6.03
CA GLY A 201 15.10 6.06 -7.19
C GLY A 201 15.58 4.59 -7.16
N PRO A 202 16.19 4.12 -8.26
CA PRO A 202 16.86 2.83 -8.33
C PRO A 202 18.21 2.88 -7.58
N GLU A 203 18.92 1.76 -7.52
CA GLU A 203 20.25 1.68 -6.89
C GLU A 203 21.29 2.63 -7.52
N GLY A 204 21.13 2.98 -8.80
CA GLY A 204 21.97 3.97 -9.50
C GLY A 204 21.56 5.42 -9.28
N GLY A 205 20.51 5.66 -8.51
CA GLY A 205 19.95 6.99 -8.24
C GLY A 205 19.28 7.65 -9.44
N PHE A 206 19.29 8.97 -9.46
CA PHE A 206 18.72 9.79 -10.53
C PHE A 206 19.82 10.41 -11.40
N SER A 207 19.59 10.50 -12.69
CA SER A 207 20.50 11.19 -13.61
C SER A 207 20.52 12.71 -13.36
N SER A 208 21.52 13.40 -13.89
CA SER A 208 21.59 14.88 -13.80
C SER A 208 20.36 15.54 -14.41
N ARG A 209 19.85 15.00 -15.53
CA ARG A 209 18.63 15.46 -16.20
C ARG A 209 17.40 15.30 -15.31
N GLU A 210 17.25 14.14 -14.66
CA GLU A 210 16.14 13.88 -13.76
C GLU A 210 16.19 14.75 -12.50
N ARG A 211 17.39 14.95 -11.93
CA ARG A 211 17.58 15.85 -10.78
C ARG A 211 17.20 17.29 -11.11
N GLU A 212 17.58 17.76 -12.29
CA GLU A 212 17.21 19.10 -12.75
C GLU A 212 15.68 19.21 -12.93
N MET A 213 15.05 18.22 -13.54
CA MET A 213 13.60 18.16 -13.72
C MET A 213 12.87 18.12 -12.37
N LEU A 214 13.32 17.32 -11.40
CA LEU A 214 12.74 17.23 -10.07
C LEU A 214 12.89 18.52 -9.28
N THR A 215 14.03 19.20 -9.40
CA THR A 215 14.26 20.48 -8.74
C THR A 215 13.33 21.61 -9.25
N ARG A 216 12.85 21.49 -10.49
CA ARG A 216 11.89 22.44 -11.10
C ARG A 216 10.43 22.16 -10.73
N GLN A 217 10.15 21.06 -10.05
CA GLN A 217 8.77 20.72 -9.69
C GLN A 217 8.23 21.65 -8.59
N ASN A 218 6.99 22.08 -8.75
CA ASN A 218 6.27 22.77 -7.70
C ASN A 218 6.03 21.83 -6.50
N LYS A 219 6.00 22.37 -5.29
CA LYS A 219 5.77 21.60 -4.06
C LYS A 219 6.65 20.35 -3.97
N CYS A 220 7.95 20.50 -4.25
CA CYS A 220 8.91 19.41 -4.19
C CYS A 220 9.87 19.60 -3.00
N LEU A 221 9.93 18.60 -2.13
CA LEU A 221 10.89 18.53 -1.02
C LEU A 221 11.95 17.49 -1.35
N LYS A 222 13.19 17.92 -1.37
CA LYS A 222 14.35 17.04 -1.50
C LYS A 222 14.79 16.59 -0.12
N ILE A 223 14.85 15.27 0.10
CA ILE A 223 15.19 14.69 1.40
C ILE A 223 16.34 13.70 1.32
N SER A 224 17.00 13.51 2.46
CA SER A 224 17.99 12.48 2.72
C SER A 224 17.51 11.54 3.83
N LEU A 225 17.67 10.26 3.61
CA LEU A 225 17.33 9.19 4.56
C LEU A 225 18.49 8.84 5.52
N GLY A 226 19.40 9.76 5.74
CA GLY A 226 20.53 9.60 6.66
C GLY A 226 21.89 9.51 5.98
N PRO A 227 22.93 9.12 6.72
CA PRO A 227 24.33 9.22 6.22
C PRO A 227 24.74 8.01 5.33
N ARG A 228 23.91 7.03 5.18
CA ARG A 228 24.18 5.82 4.37
C ARG A 228 23.28 5.77 3.16
N ILE A 229 23.80 5.24 2.06
CA ILE A 229 22.97 4.91 0.89
C ILE A 229 22.17 3.65 1.22
N LEU A 230 20.85 3.77 1.19
CA LEU A 230 19.93 2.67 1.43
C LEU A 230 19.57 1.97 0.10
N ARG A 231 19.25 0.70 0.17
CA ARG A 231 18.62 0.02 -0.96
C ARG A 231 17.21 0.55 -1.15
N ALA A 232 16.68 0.47 -2.38
CA ALA A 232 15.37 1.05 -2.72
C ALA A 232 14.23 0.53 -1.83
N ASP A 233 14.21 -0.75 -1.50
CA ASP A 233 13.24 -1.36 -0.57
C ASP A 233 13.34 -0.76 0.84
N THR A 234 14.54 -0.66 1.39
CA THR A 234 14.79 -0.04 2.69
C THR A 234 14.47 1.47 2.65
N ALA A 235 14.81 2.14 1.56
CA ALA A 235 14.53 3.57 1.38
C ALA A 235 13.01 3.84 1.37
N ALA A 236 12.23 3.01 0.66
CA ALA A 236 10.78 3.13 0.61
C ALA A 236 10.16 3.00 2.01
N ILE A 237 10.50 1.93 2.75
CA ILE A 237 9.98 1.71 4.11
C ILE A 237 10.38 2.86 5.04
N SER A 238 11.65 3.26 5.01
CA SER A 238 12.15 4.33 5.88
C SER A 238 11.46 5.66 5.60
N ALA A 239 11.28 6.02 4.32
CA ALA A 239 10.62 7.26 3.92
C ALA A 239 9.14 7.25 4.31
N LEU A 240 8.43 6.15 4.05
CA LEU A 240 7.03 5.99 4.42
C LEU A 240 6.83 6.05 5.94
N SER A 241 7.64 5.34 6.73
CA SER A 241 7.55 5.35 8.19
C SER A 241 7.82 6.75 8.77
N CYS A 242 8.83 7.46 8.26
CA CYS A 242 9.08 8.83 8.66
C CYS A 242 7.92 9.76 8.29
N TYR A 243 7.35 9.62 7.09
CA TYR A 243 6.20 10.40 6.67
C TYR A 243 4.99 10.14 7.57
N GLN A 244 4.63 8.88 7.81
CA GLN A 244 3.49 8.52 8.65
C GLN A 244 3.63 9.07 10.07
N SER A 245 4.84 9.05 10.64
CA SER A 245 5.09 9.55 11.99
C SER A 245 5.06 11.08 12.11
N VAL A 246 5.36 11.83 11.03
CA VAL A 246 5.46 13.30 11.09
C VAL A 246 4.25 13.99 10.44
N CYS A 247 3.74 13.45 9.34
CA CYS A 247 2.69 14.08 8.51
C CYS A 247 1.46 13.20 8.33
N GLY A 248 1.59 11.87 8.52
CA GLY A 248 0.54 10.90 8.25
C GLY A 248 -0.33 10.55 9.47
N ASP A 249 -1.01 9.43 9.38
CA ASP A 249 -2.03 8.97 10.33
C ASP A 249 -1.48 8.44 11.67
N TRP A 250 -0.16 8.14 11.76
CA TRP A 250 0.45 7.76 13.04
C TRP A 250 0.55 8.93 14.03
N ARG A 251 0.55 10.15 13.53
CA ARG A 251 0.63 11.36 14.36
C ARG A 251 -0.60 11.54 15.25
N ASP A 252 -1.77 11.17 14.74
CA ASP A 252 -3.06 11.45 15.36
C ASP A 252 -3.66 10.21 16.06
N MET A 253 -2.84 9.18 16.33
CA MET A 253 -3.29 8.00 17.07
C MET A 253 -3.69 8.38 18.49
N PRO A 254 -4.88 7.95 18.98
CA PRO A 254 -5.28 8.17 20.35
C PRO A 254 -4.28 7.48 21.32
N ALA A 255 -3.95 8.17 22.40
CA ALA A 255 -3.08 7.66 23.45
C ALA A 255 -3.73 6.49 24.21
#